data_ece66c95f4e9479f7e4a8ddc291230ab
#
_entry.id   ece66c95f4e9479f7e4a8ddc291230ab
#
_cell.length_a   1.000
_cell.length_b   1.000
_cell.length_c   1.000
_cell.angle_alpha   90.00
_cell.angle_beta   90.00
_cell.angle_gamma   90.00
#
_symmetry.space_group_name_H-M   'P 1'
#
loop_
_entity.id
_entity.type
_entity.pdbx_description
1 polymer ?
#
loop_
_entity_poly.entity_id
_entity_poly.type
_entity_poly.pdbx_seq_one_letter_code
_entity_poly.pdbx_strand_id
1 'polypeptide(L)'
;EEFYSDTLNYWIKKPKTIVWFMVFVVALAGFLFSFTPKTLLEKNPDRGVYLVFGKTDESSSFEYTVDKAEKVERRLIPLLQDEKEPYQKLIMRVPGFGRSAQSYNSFIIIALLDNWKDRKDSAQTIVRKAIGKIVTVPGTMAFPLTPNSVRVSNYQKPVVVTMTGSSYETLYKWQNNVMKEPRKNRGLADITSDYTKNKPEVKLVIDENKAK
;
A
#
# COMPACT_ATOMS: atom_id res chain seq x y z
N GLU A 1 -36.29 36.39 -25.63
CA GLU A 1 -35.75 36.36 -27.02
C GLU A 1 -35.11 37.68 -27.42
N GLU A 2 -35.73 38.83 -27.10
CA GLU A 2 -35.20 40.16 -27.41
C GLU A 2 -33.79 40.42 -26.78
N PHE A 3 -33.61 40.08 -25.52
CA PHE A 3 -32.33 40.26 -24.83
C PHE A 3 -31.16 39.49 -25.47
N TYR A 4 -31.46 38.29 -25.95
CA TYR A 4 -30.43 37.47 -26.66
C TYR A 4 -30.07 38.08 -28.01
N SER A 5 -31.07 38.49 -28.77
CA SER A 5 -30.91 39.11 -30.07
C SER A 5 -30.10 40.41 -30.00
N ASP A 6 -30.38 41.26 -29.02
CA ASP A 6 -29.67 42.55 -28.83
C ASP A 6 -28.21 42.32 -28.39
N THR A 7 -28.01 41.38 -27.50
CA THR A 7 -26.66 41.00 -27.05
C THR A 7 -25.84 40.43 -28.20
N LEU A 8 -26.42 39.55 -28.99
CA LEU A 8 -25.76 38.95 -30.14
C LEU A 8 -25.38 40.01 -31.17
N ASN A 9 -26.30 40.93 -31.52
CA ASN A 9 -26.08 42.00 -32.48
C ASN A 9 -24.98 43.00 -32.00
N TYR A 10 -24.94 43.27 -30.70
CA TYR A 10 -23.88 44.10 -30.12
C TYR A 10 -22.49 43.47 -30.30
N TRP A 11 -22.35 42.19 -30.02
CA TRP A 11 -21.06 41.49 -30.11
C TRP A 11 -20.62 41.25 -31.56
N ILE A 12 -21.55 40.94 -32.47
CA ILE A 12 -21.22 40.78 -33.91
C ILE A 12 -20.62 42.04 -34.51
N LYS A 13 -21.06 43.23 -34.05
CA LYS A 13 -20.51 44.52 -34.52
C LYS A 13 -19.10 44.83 -34.00
N LYS A 14 -18.58 44.01 -33.04
CA LYS A 14 -17.25 44.23 -32.44
C LYS A 14 -16.33 43.01 -32.55
N PRO A 15 -15.99 42.54 -33.75
CA PRO A 15 -15.25 41.31 -33.94
C PRO A 15 -13.88 41.29 -33.24
N LYS A 16 -13.18 42.42 -33.21
CA LYS A 16 -11.89 42.56 -32.54
C LYS A 16 -11.99 42.28 -31.03
N THR A 17 -13.06 42.75 -30.38
CA THR A 17 -13.29 42.55 -28.95
C THR A 17 -13.55 41.09 -28.64
N ILE A 18 -14.29 40.37 -29.49
CA ILE A 18 -14.53 38.92 -29.35
C ILE A 18 -13.21 38.16 -29.43
N VAL A 19 -12.37 38.50 -30.42
CA VAL A 19 -11.07 37.81 -30.59
C VAL A 19 -10.19 38.04 -29.36
N TRP A 20 -10.07 39.27 -28.87
CA TRP A 20 -9.31 39.55 -27.65
C TRP A 20 -9.86 38.82 -26.42
N PHE A 21 -11.18 38.76 -26.28
CA PHE A 21 -11.83 37.99 -25.20
C PHE A 21 -11.51 36.51 -25.30
N MET A 22 -11.57 35.89 -26.49
CA MET A 22 -11.18 34.51 -26.70
C MET A 22 -9.72 34.25 -26.35
N VAL A 23 -8.81 35.14 -26.81
CA VAL A 23 -7.39 35.02 -26.45
C VAL A 23 -7.18 35.11 -24.95
N PHE A 24 -7.88 36.00 -24.28
CA PHE A 24 -7.84 36.14 -22.82
C PHE A 24 -8.33 34.85 -22.12
N VAL A 25 -9.46 34.27 -22.56
CA VAL A 25 -10.01 33.04 -21.98
C VAL A 25 -9.06 31.88 -22.19
N VAL A 26 -8.45 31.72 -23.36
CA VAL A 26 -7.46 30.67 -23.63
C VAL A 26 -6.20 30.84 -22.79
N ALA A 27 -5.70 32.10 -22.67
CA ALA A 27 -4.55 32.38 -21.82
C ALA A 27 -4.84 32.12 -20.34
N LEU A 28 -6.02 32.51 -19.86
CA LEU A 28 -6.48 32.24 -18.50
C LEU A 28 -6.62 30.73 -18.24
N ALA A 29 -7.19 29.99 -19.19
CA ALA A 29 -7.30 28.53 -19.08
C ALA A 29 -5.91 27.85 -19.01
N GLY A 30 -4.96 28.28 -19.86
CA GLY A 30 -3.58 27.78 -19.82
C GLY A 30 -2.88 28.13 -18.49
N PHE A 31 -3.11 29.33 -17.97
CA PHE A 31 -2.60 29.74 -16.68
C PHE A 31 -3.17 28.89 -15.55
N LEU A 32 -4.47 28.72 -15.48
CA LEU A 32 -5.14 27.87 -14.47
C LEU A 32 -4.70 26.40 -14.58
N PHE A 33 -4.52 25.89 -15.79
CA PHE A 33 -4.03 24.53 -16.02
C PHE A 33 -2.63 24.30 -15.43
N SER A 34 -1.78 25.32 -15.42
CA SER A 34 -0.44 25.23 -14.82
C SER A 34 -0.47 25.03 -13.30
N PHE A 35 -1.51 25.51 -12.63
CA PHE A 35 -1.70 25.35 -11.18
C PHE A 35 -2.53 24.13 -10.82
N THR A 36 -3.17 23.50 -11.79
CA THR A 36 -3.97 22.30 -11.52
C THR A 36 -3.03 21.13 -11.21
N PRO A 37 -3.17 20.47 -10.05
CA PRO A 37 -2.37 19.30 -9.72
C PRO A 37 -2.63 18.20 -10.75
N LYS A 38 -1.56 17.72 -11.39
CA LYS A 38 -1.62 16.69 -12.44
C LYS A 38 -1.97 15.28 -11.91
N THR A 39 -2.42 15.18 -10.68
CA THR A 39 -2.84 13.94 -10.06
C THR A 39 -4.36 13.84 -10.11
N LEU A 40 -4.88 13.03 -11.02
CA LEU A 40 -6.31 12.77 -11.19
C LEU A 40 -6.94 12.03 -10.00
N LEU A 41 -6.11 11.41 -9.15
CA LEU A 41 -6.57 10.62 -8.01
C LEU A 41 -5.67 10.90 -6.82
N GLU A 42 -6.28 11.18 -5.69
CA GLU A 42 -5.58 11.21 -4.42
C GLU A 42 -4.94 9.84 -4.17
N LYS A 43 -3.62 9.81 -3.98
CA LYS A 43 -2.86 8.55 -3.84
C LYS A 43 -3.39 7.67 -2.71
N ASN A 44 -3.83 8.30 -1.63
CA ASN A 44 -4.31 7.61 -0.43
C ASN A 44 -5.51 8.34 0.16
N PRO A 45 -6.72 8.21 -0.41
CA PRO A 45 -7.92 8.83 0.18
C PRO A 45 -8.22 8.20 1.54
N ASP A 46 -8.74 8.99 2.44
CA ASP A 46 -9.19 8.51 3.72
C ASP A 46 -10.51 7.75 3.58
N ARG A 47 -10.43 6.42 3.56
CA ARG A 47 -11.59 5.52 3.44
C ARG A 47 -12.06 4.97 4.79
N GLY A 48 -11.51 5.44 5.89
CA GLY A 48 -11.81 4.88 7.20
C GLY A 48 -11.31 3.46 7.41
N VAL A 49 -10.30 3.02 6.63
CA VAL A 49 -9.71 1.69 6.75
C VAL A 49 -8.21 1.79 6.58
N TYR A 50 -7.47 1.06 7.39
CA TYR A 50 -6.06 0.77 7.12
C TYR A 50 -5.76 -0.71 7.31
N LEU A 51 -4.74 -1.18 6.64
CA LEU A 51 -4.31 -2.56 6.64
C LEU A 51 -2.93 -2.66 7.27
N VAL A 52 -2.70 -3.67 8.10
CA VAL A 52 -1.38 -4.00 8.61
C VAL A 52 -0.97 -5.34 8.05
N PHE A 53 0.06 -5.35 7.22
CA PHE A 53 0.67 -6.57 6.73
C PHE A 53 1.82 -6.93 7.64
N GLY A 54 1.81 -8.14 8.16
CA GLY A 54 2.86 -8.67 9.01
C GLY A 54 3.45 -9.94 8.46
N LYS A 55 4.74 -10.12 8.68
CA LYS A 55 5.48 -11.33 8.34
C LYS A 55 6.43 -11.66 9.49
N THR A 56 6.45 -12.93 9.86
CA THR A 56 7.45 -13.54 10.77
C THR A 56 8.53 -14.25 9.95
N ASP A 57 9.49 -14.88 10.59
CA ASP A 57 10.51 -15.68 9.91
C ASP A 57 9.88 -16.82 9.12
N GLU A 58 10.53 -17.24 8.03
CA GLU A 58 9.98 -18.28 7.14
C GLU A 58 9.85 -19.65 7.79
N SER A 59 10.62 -19.89 8.84
CA SER A 59 10.57 -21.10 9.67
C SER A 59 9.52 -21.06 10.78
N SER A 60 8.77 -19.95 10.92
CA SER A 60 7.81 -19.78 12.01
C SER A 60 6.62 -20.72 11.87
N SER A 61 6.18 -21.30 12.99
CA SER A 61 4.93 -22.05 13.06
C SER A 61 3.71 -21.11 12.95
N PHE A 62 2.55 -21.73 12.70
CA PHE A 62 1.28 -21.01 12.70
C PHE A 62 1.01 -20.34 14.06
N GLU A 63 1.19 -21.08 15.15
CA GLU A 63 0.94 -20.61 16.51
C GLU A 63 1.85 -19.43 16.88
N TYR A 64 3.13 -19.49 16.50
CA TYR A 64 4.05 -18.41 16.69
C TYR A 64 3.61 -17.14 15.95
N THR A 65 3.16 -17.32 14.71
CA THR A 65 2.68 -16.20 13.87
C THR A 65 1.42 -15.58 14.46
N VAL A 66 0.49 -16.40 14.99
CA VAL A 66 -0.72 -15.93 15.69
C VAL A 66 -0.34 -15.14 16.94
N ASP A 67 0.57 -15.63 17.80
CA ASP A 67 1.04 -14.90 18.99
C ASP A 67 1.61 -13.52 18.62
N LYS A 68 2.39 -13.44 17.52
CA LYS A 68 2.94 -12.17 17.05
C LYS A 68 1.88 -11.24 16.50
N ALA A 69 0.92 -11.78 15.73
CA ALA A 69 -0.19 -11.01 15.21
C ALA A 69 -1.05 -10.40 16.32
N GLU A 70 -1.35 -11.19 17.38
CA GLU A 70 -2.06 -10.71 18.58
C GLU A 70 -1.28 -9.60 19.30
N LYS A 71 0.04 -9.72 19.41
CA LYS A 71 0.88 -8.69 20.02
C LYS A 71 0.85 -7.38 19.22
N VAL A 72 0.82 -7.47 17.90
CA VAL A 72 0.65 -6.31 17.02
C VAL A 72 -0.74 -5.72 17.21
N GLU A 73 -1.79 -6.54 17.20
CA GLU A 73 -3.18 -6.13 17.40
C GLU A 73 -3.36 -5.36 18.71
N ARG A 74 -2.88 -5.90 19.84
CA ARG A 74 -2.96 -5.24 21.14
C ARG A 74 -2.31 -3.86 21.16
N ARG A 75 -1.30 -3.61 20.33
CA ARG A 75 -0.66 -2.30 20.19
C ARG A 75 -1.43 -1.33 19.31
N LEU A 76 -2.32 -1.84 18.47
CA LEU A 76 -3.19 -1.03 17.62
C LEU A 76 -4.46 -0.57 18.35
N ILE A 77 -4.95 -1.34 19.34
CA ILE A 77 -6.16 -1.03 20.12
C ILE A 77 -6.17 0.42 20.64
N PRO A 78 -5.10 0.96 21.25
CA PRO A 78 -5.11 2.33 21.76
C PRO A 78 -5.16 3.41 20.67
N LEU A 79 -5.04 3.03 19.40
CA LEU A 79 -5.17 3.94 18.25
C LEU A 79 -6.59 3.97 17.68
N LEU A 80 -7.44 3.05 18.08
CA LEU A 80 -8.86 3.07 17.80
C LEU A 80 -9.50 4.04 18.78
N GLN A 81 -10.18 5.05 18.27
CA GLN A 81 -10.72 6.14 19.11
C GLN A 81 -11.95 5.74 19.93
N ASP A 82 -12.49 4.55 19.69
CA ASP A 82 -13.61 4.01 20.45
C ASP A 82 -13.12 2.96 21.45
N GLU A 83 -13.12 3.33 22.74
CA GLU A 83 -12.69 2.45 23.81
C GLU A 83 -13.71 1.36 24.18
N LYS A 84 -14.97 1.48 23.70
CA LYS A 84 -16.06 0.60 24.15
C LYS A 84 -16.03 -0.77 23.51
N GLU A 85 -15.72 -0.88 22.21
CA GLU A 85 -15.69 -2.16 21.50
C GLU A 85 -14.56 -2.24 20.46
N PRO A 86 -13.30 -2.19 20.87
CA PRO A 86 -12.15 -2.11 19.93
C PRO A 86 -12.05 -3.35 19.02
N TYR A 87 -12.50 -4.52 19.49
CA TYR A 87 -12.39 -5.76 18.74
C TYR A 87 -13.35 -5.88 17.56
N GLN A 88 -14.44 -5.15 17.53
CA GLN A 88 -15.33 -5.13 16.37
C GLN A 88 -14.73 -4.42 15.18
N LYS A 89 -13.71 -3.59 15.41
CA LYS A 89 -13.03 -2.80 14.40
C LYS A 89 -11.72 -3.40 13.92
N LEU A 90 -11.26 -4.48 14.53
CA LEU A 90 -10.05 -5.19 14.14
C LEU A 90 -10.40 -6.59 13.63
N ILE A 91 -10.01 -6.87 12.41
CA ILE A 91 -10.16 -8.19 11.79
C ILE A 91 -8.76 -8.73 11.52
N MET A 92 -8.36 -9.75 12.27
CA MET A 92 -7.10 -10.43 12.09
C MET A 92 -7.30 -11.70 11.27
N ARG A 93 -6.40 -11.95 10.33
CA ARG A 93 -6.35 -13.17 9.55
C ARG A 93 -4.92 -13.73 9.48
N VAL A 94 -4.77 -15.00 9.79
CA VAL A 94 -3.54 -15.79 9.65
C VAL A 94 -3.92 -17.08 8.91
N PRO A 95 -3.25 -17.45 7.82
CA PRO A 95 -2.26 -16.68 7.08
C PRO A 95 -2.85 -15.46 6.37
N GLY A 96 -1.99 -14.51 5.99
CA GLY A 96 -2.37 -13.30 5.27
C GLY A 96 -2.95 -13.57 3.87
N PHE A 97 -3.22 -12.48 3.11
CA PHE A 97 -3.73 -12.60 1.75
C PHE A 97 -2.60 -12.67 0.70
N GLY A 98 -2.91 -13.25 -0.45
CA GLY A 98 -2.06 -13.26 -1.63
C GLY A 98 -1.32 -14.60 -1.84
N ARG A 99 -0.18 -14.53 -2.55
CA ARG A 99 0.67 -15.70 -2.81
C ARG A 99 1.17 -16.40 -1.55
N SER A 100 1.19 -15.67 -0.45
CA SER A 100 1.57 -16.16 0.88
C SER A 100 0.42 -16.88 1.62
N ALA A 101 -0.73 -17.11 0.99
CA ALA A 101 -1.86 -17.80 1.64
C ALA A 101 -1.53 -19.23 2.11
N GLN A 102 -0.47 -19.82 1.56
CA GLN A 102 0.08 -21.12 2.01
C GLN A 102 1.25 -20.97 2.99
N SER A 103 1.66 -19.74 3.28
CA SER A 103 2.78 -19.41 4.16
C SER A 103 2.23 -19.01 5.53
N TYR A 104 2.32 -19.91 6.50
CA TYR A 104 1.86 -19.66 7.87
C TYR A 104 2.63 -18.57 8.62
N ASN A 105 3.66 -18.02 8.01
CA ASN A 105 4.48 -16.94 8.55
C ASN A 105 4.00 -15.53 8.18
N SER A 106 2.77 -15.38 7.70
CA SER A 106 2.20 -14.08 7.34
C SER A 106 0.85 -13.85 8.00
N PHE A 107 0.55 -12.59 8.28
CA PHE A 107 -0.76 -12.18 8.78
C PHE A 107 -1.18 -10.84 8.20
N ILE A 108 -2.46 -10.57 8.27
CA ILE A 108 -3.03 -9.27 7.97
C ILE A 108 -4.01 -8.87 9.06
N ILE A 109 -3.94 -7.60 9.45
CA ILE A 109 -4.92 -6.99 10.34
C ILE A 109 -5.60 -5.86 9.56
N ILE A 110 -6.91 -5.92 9.49
CA ILE A 110 -7.75 -4.90 8.89
C ILE A 110 -8.34 -4.07 10.03
N ALA A 111 -8.03 -2.80 10.06
CA ALA A 111 -8.55 -1.89 11.07
C ALA A 111 -9.60 -0.98 10.42
N LEU A 112 -10.82 -1.05 10.93
CA LEU A 112 -11.93 -0.19 10.55
C LEU A 112 -11.94 1.01 11.49
N LEU A 113 -11.92 2.19 10.91
CA LEU A 113 -11.99 3.45 11.64
C LEU A 113 -13.41 4.01 11.56
N ASP A 114 -13.75 4.85 12.52
CA ASP A 114 -15.00 5.60 12.47
C ASP A 114 -15.09 6.51 11.26
N ASN A 115 -16.29 7.03 11.01
CA ASN A 115 -16.49 7.97 9.92
C ASN A 115 -15.54 9.17 10.08
N TRP A 116 -15.04 9.71 8.97
CA TRP A 116 -14.11 10.84 8.97
C TRP A 116 -14.65 12.08 9.70
N LYS A 117 -15.99 12.25 9.79
CA LYS A 117 -16.64 13.33 10.52
C LYS A 117 -16.52 13.17 12.05
N ASP A 118 -16.45 11.93 12.52
CA ASP A 118 -16.46 11.60 13.95
C ASP A 118 -15.04 11.39 14.50
N ARG A 119 -14.02 11.45 13.61
CA ARG A 119 -12.61 11.28 13.94
C ARG A 119 -11.86 12.60 14.04
N LYS A 120 -10.93 12.68 14.99
CA LYS A 120 -9.98 13.79 15.11
C LYS A 120 -8.78 13.63 14.16
N ASP A 121 -8.34 12.40 13.93
CA ASP A 121 -7.16 12.07 13.14
C ASP A 121 -7.55 11.44 11.79
N SER A 122 -6.86 11.80 10.72
CA SER A 122 -7.00 11.12 9.43
C SER A 122 -6.40 9.72 9.47
N ALA A 123 -6.86 8.82 8.57
CA ALA A 123 -6.32 7.47 8.46
C ALA A 123 -4.80 7.47 8.26
N GLN A 124 -4.25 8.42 7.49
CA GLN A 124 -2.82 8.57 7.27
C GLN A 124 -2.07 8.96 8.56
N THR A 125 -2.68 9.80 9.41
CA THR A 125 -2.09 10.18 10.71
C THR A 125 -2.08 8.99 11.65
N ILE A 126 -3.16 8.21 11.70
CA ILE A 126 -3.25 6.99 12.50
C ILE A 126 -2.22 5.96 12.04
N VAL A 127 -2.08 5.74 10.72
CA VAL A 127 -1.06 4.84 10.16
C VAL A 127 0.35 5.26 10.58
N ARG A 128 0.69 6.56 10.54
CA ARG A 128 2.00 7.05 11.03
C ARG A 128 2.21 6.76 12.52
N LYS A 129 1.20 6.96 13.35
CA LYS A 129 1.25 6.62 14.78
C LYS A 129 1.39 5.09 14.99
N ALA A 130 0.72 4.29 14.16
CA ALA A 130 0.80 2.83 14.21
C ALA A 130 2.20 2.31 13.90
N ILE A 131 2.91 2.87 12.92
CA ILE A 131 4.30 2.48 12.60
C ILE A 131 5.16 2.51 13.86
N GLY A 132 5.14 3.61 14.61
CA GLY A 132 5.95 3.76 15.83
C GLY A 132 5.64 2.72 16.92
N LYS A 133 4.40 2.24 16.98
CA LYS A 133 3.99 1.25 17.99
C LYS A 133 4.28 -0.18 17.59
N ILE A 134 4.11 -0.53 16.32
CA ILE A 134 4.24 -1.93 15.87
C ILE A 134 5.67 -2.33 15.52
N VAL A 135 6.52 -1.40 15.08
CA VAL A 135 7.95 -1.65 14.81
C VAL A 135 8.68 -2.22 16.04
N THR A 136 8.19 -1.94 17.25
CA THR A 136 8.79 -2.43 18.49
C THR A 136 8.39 -3.85 18.88
N VAL A 137 7.60 -4.57 18.07
CA VAL A 137 7.26 -5.98 18.30
C VAL A 137 8.37 -6.88 17.77
N PRO A 138 9.16 -7.54 18.64
CA PRO A 138 10.28 -8.37 18.19
C PRO A 138 9.79 -9.65 17.50
N GLY A 139 10.54 -10.12 16.49
CA GLY A 139 10.26 -11.36 15.78
C GLY A 139 9.17 -11.25 14.72
N THR A 140 8.76 -10.04 14.37
CA THR A 140 7.88 -9.79 13.24
C THR A 140 8.23 -8.48 12.55
N MET A 141 8.02 -8.44 11.24
CA MET A 141 8.01 -7.22 10.46
C MET A 141 6.58 -6.90 10.07
N ALA A 142 6.06 -5.78 10.58
CA ALA A 142 4.69 -5.37 10.30
C ALA A 142 4.66 -3.94 9.76
N PHE A 143 3.87 -3.72 8.70
CA PHE A 143 3.76 -2.44 8.01
C PHE A 143 2.30 -2.05 7.85
N PRO A 144 1.87 -0.94 8.46
CA PRO A 144 0.55 -0.40 8.26
C PRO A 144 0.52 0.45 6.97
N LEU A 145 -0.53 0.33 6.20
CA LEU A 145 -0.76 1.14 5.01
C LEU A 145 -2.25 1.41 4.80
N THR A 146 -2.56 2.50 4.13
CA THR A 146 -3.91 2.78 3.64
C THR A 146 -4.08 2.17 2.25
N PRO A 147 -5.23 1.53 1.96
CA PRO A 147 -5.49 0.97 0.65
C PRO A 147 -5.60 2.06 -0.41
N ASN A 148 -4.93 1.88 -1.54
CA ASN A 148 -5.03 2.79 -2.68
C ASN A 148 -6.43 2.75 -3.31
N SER A 149 -6.89 3.88 -3.85
CA SER A 149 -8.20 3.99 -4.51
C SER A 149 -8.30 3.14 -5.77
N VAL A 150 -7.24 3.09 -6.53
CA VAL A 150 -7.16 2.33 -7.77
C VAL A 150 -5.88 1.50 -7.77
N ARG A 151 -6.02 0.22 -8.03
CA ARG A 151 -4.87 -0.64 -8.30
C ARG A 151 -4.47 -0.44 -9.76
N VAL A 152 -3.45 0.34 -9.99
CA VAL A 152 -2.87 0.54 -11.33
C VAL A 152 -1.97 -0.64 -11.71
N SER A 153 -1.51 -1.41 -10.74
CA SER A 153 -0.61 -2.54 -10.94
C SER A 153 -0.87 -3.63 -9.89
N ASN A 154 -0.66 -4.88 -10.27
CA ASN A 154 -0.64 -6.02 -9.35
C ASN A 154 0.55 -5.97 -8.37
N TYR A 155 1.53 -5.12 -8.65
CA TYR A 155 2.69 -4.88 -7.80
C TYR A 155 2.43 -3.69 -6.88
N GLN A 156 2.55 -3.91 -5.59
CA GLN A 156 2.36 -2.85 -4.58
C GLN A 156 3.56 -1.91 -4.48
N LYS A 157 4.70 -2.29 -5.08
CA LYS A 157 5.94 -1.51 -5.05
C LYS A 157 6.12 -0.72 -6.34
N PRO A 158 6.60 0.53 -6.26
CA PRO A 158 6.78 1.39 -7.43
C PRO A 158 7.87 0.89 -8.39
N VAL A 159 8.83 0.13 -7.87
CA VAL A 159 9.90 -0.46 -8.67
C VAL A 159 9.92 -1.96 -8.46
N VAL A 160 9.80 -2.71 -9.54
CA VAL A 160 9.87 -4.18 -9.57
C VAL A 160 10.89 -4.59 -10.61
N VAL A 161 11.87 -5.36 -10.18
CA VAL A 161 12.88 -5.96 -11.07
C VAL A 161 12.63 -7.45 -11.15
N THR A 162 12.32 -7.95 -12.33
CA THR A 162 12.13 -9.37 -12.58
C THR A 162 13.41 -9.96 -13.20
N MET A 163 13.94 -11.01 -12.59
CA MET A 163 15.10 -11.74 -13.08
C MET A 163 14.68 -13.14 -13.51
N THR A 164 15.12 -13.55 -14.69
CA THR A 164 14.89 -14.89 -15.24
C THR A 164 16.24 -15.57 -15.49
N GLY A 165 16.29 -16.85 -15.25
CA GLY A 165 17.51 -17.64 -15.45
C GLY A 165 17.24 -19.15 -15.42
N SER A 166 18.19 -19.94 -15.90
CA SER A 166 18.07 -21.39 -16.01
C SER A 166 18.29 -22.15 -14.69
N SER A 167 18.89 -21.52 -13.69
CA SER A 167 19.20 -22.14 -12.41
C SER A 167 18.89 -21.22 -11.23
N TYR A 168 18.23 -21.75 -10.20
CA TYR A 168 17.94 -21.04 -8.96
C TYR A 168 19.22 -20.56 -8.22
N GLU A 169 20.32 -21.32 -8.31
CA GLU A 169 21.56 -20.91 -7.68
C GLU A 169 22.18 -19.67 -8.34
N THR A 170 22.12 -19.60 -9.66
CA THR A 170 22.58 -18.45 -10.42
C THR A 170 21.71 -17.23 -10.14
N LEU A 171 20.37 -17.41 -10.11
CA LEU A 171 19.43 -16.37 -9.75
C LEU A 171 19.68 -15.83 -8.34
N TYR A 172 19.95 -16.70 -7.36
CA TYR A 172 20.27 -16.30 -5.99
C TYR A 172 21.57 -15.48 -5.90
N LYS A 173 22.61 -15.87 -6.63
CA LYS A 173 23.86 -15.08 -6.71
C LYS A 173 23.60 -13.70 -7.30
N TRP A 174 22.85 -13.61 -8.38
CA TRP A 174 22.51 -12.34 -9.03
C TRP A 174 21.65 -11.47 -8.12
N GLN A 175 20.63 -12.04 -7.49
CA GLN A 175 19.80 -11.36 -6.52
C GLN A 175 20.65 -10.70 -5.43
N ASN A 176 21.56 -11.46 -4.80
CA ASN A 176 22.41 -10.93 -3.74
C ASN A 176 23.31 -9.79 -4.22
N ASN A 177 23.80 -9.85 -5.46
CA ASN A 177 24.60 -8.78 -6.02
C ASN A 177 23.76 -7.53 -6.32
N VAL A 178 22.58 -7.71 -6.92
CA VAL A 178 21.66 -6.60 -7.22
C VAL A 178 21.16 -5.94 -5.93
N MET A 179 20.93 -6.70 -4.86
CA MET A 179 20.43 -6.17 -3.58
C MET A 179 21.46 -5.35 -2.80
N LYS A 180 22.76 -5.48 -3.08
CA LYS A 180 23.82 -4.76 -2.35
C LYS A 180 23.78 -3.25 -2.57
N GLU A 181 23.64 -2.81 -3.80
CA GLU A 181 23.68 -1.39 -4.15
C GLU A 181 22.42 -0.61 -3.72
N PRO A 182 21.18 -1.09 -3.98
CA PRO A 182 19.99 -0.43 -3.50
C PRO A 182 19.94 -0.25 -1.98
N ARG A 183 20.44 -1.22 -1.21
CA ARG A 183 20.49 -1.13 0.26
C ARG A 183 21.33 0.02 0.80
N LYS A 184 22.30 0.50 0.03
CA LYS A 184 23.13 1.66 0.37
C LYS A 184 22.41 2.98 0.09
N ASN A 185 21.39 2.98 -0.75
CA ASN A 185 20.69 4.18 -1.17
C ASN A 185 19.61 4.55 -0.16
N ARG A 186 19.78 5.70 0.50
CA ARG A 186 18.83 6.22 1.51
C ARG A 186 17.44 6.60 0.92
N GLY A 187 17.33 6.75 -0.39
CA GLY A 187 16.07 7.04 -1.08
C GLY A 187 15.23 5.79 -1.35
N LEU A 188 15.75 4.59 -1.09
CA LEU A 188 15.06 3.32 -1.29
C LEU A 188 14.78 2.66 0.06
N ALA A 189 13.50 2.47 0.35
CA ALA A 189 13.04 1.76 1.53
C ALA A 189 12.33 0.45 1.14
N ASP A 190 12.31 -0.52 2.02
CA ASP A 190 11.60 -1.79 1.86
C ASP A 190 12.00 -2.59 0.62
N ILE A 191 13.31 -2.88 0.50
CA ILE A 191 13.85 -3.70 -0.57
C ILE A 191 13.70 -5.17 -0.18
N THR A 192 12.84 -5.89 -0.91
CA THR A 192 12.55 -7.30 -0.66
C THR A 192 12.74 -8.13 -1.93
N SER A 193 12.92 -9.42 -1.74
CA SER A 193 12.94 -10.41 -2.82
C SER A 193 11.91 -11.49 -2.52
N ASP A 194 11.30 -12.02 -3.57
CA ASP A 194 10.32 -13.12 -3.49
C ASP A 194 10.98 -14.48 -3.29
N TYR A 195 12.30 -14.59 -3.51
CA TYR A 195 13.05 -15.83 -3.35
C TYR A 195 13.94 -15.78 -2.11
N THR A 196 13.75 -16.73 -1.22
CA THR A 196 14.60 -16.96 -0.02
C THR A 196 15.05 -18.42 0.02
N LYS A 197 16.33 -18.64 0.23
CA LYS A 197 16.93 -20.00 0.25
C LYS A 197 16.69 -20.74 1.57
N ASN A 198 16.21 -20.06 2.59
CA ASN A 198 16.20 -20.56 3.99
C ASN A 198 14.88 -21.17 4.43
N LYS A 199 14.04 -21.65 3.51
CA LYS A 199 12.82 -22.38 3.89
C LYS A 199 13.23 -23.78 4.30
N PRO A 200 13.01 -24.18 5.57
CA PRO A 200 13.28 -25.54 5.99
C PRO A 200 12.31 -26.49 5.28
N GLU A 201 12.84 -27.52 4.65
CA GLU A 201 12.07 -28.57 4.01
C GLU A 201 12.34 -29.89 4.74
N VAL A 202 11.28 -30.62 5.01
CA VAL A 202 11.37 -32.01 5.51
C VAL A 202 11.28 -32.93 4.30
N LYS A 203 12.38 -33.58 3.97
CA LYS A 203 12.41 -34.61 2.92
C LYS A 203 12.19 -35.99 3.54
N LEU A 204 11.06 -36.60 3.22
CA LEU A 204 10.79 -38.00 3.60
C LEU A 204 11.53 -38.92 2.61
N VAL A 205 12.51 -39.63 3.08
CA VAL A 205 13.19 -40.67 2.29
C VAL A 205 12.72 -42.04 2.79
N ILE A 206 11.97 -42.71 1.95
CA ILE A 206 11.48 -44.08 2.24
C ILE A 206 12.57 -45.07 1.83
N ASP A 207 13.03 -45.88 2.80
CA ASP A 207 13.94 -47.00 2.52
C ASP A 207 13.10 -48.20 2.04
N GLU A 208 13.08 -48.40 0.72
CA GLU A 208 12.28 -49.43 0.08
C GLU A 208 12.70 -50.87 0.50
N ASN A 209 13.93 -51.05 0.98
CA ASN A 209 14.41 -52.34 1.47
C ASN A 209 13.90 -52.68 2.86
N LYS A 210 13.51 -51.68 3.65
CA LYS A 210 12.89 -51.87 4.98
C LYS A 210 11.38 -51.79 4.96
N ALA A 211 10.79 -51.37 3.85
CA ALA A 211 9.34 -51.25 3.68
C ALA A 211 8.69 -52.51 3.11
N LYS A 212 9.48 -53.54 2.77
CA LYS A 212 9.05 -54.90 2.45
C LYS A 212 9.03 -55.70 3.76
#